data_4ba6fc03edfb00dbdd97ca301deb2e01
#
_entry.id   4ba6fc03edfb00dbdd97ca301deb2e01
#
_cell.length_a   1.000
_cell.length_b   1.000
_cell.length_c   1.000
_cell.angle_alpha   90.00
_cell.angle_beta   90.00
_cell.angle_gamma   90.00
#
_symmetry.space_group_name_H-M   'P 1'
#
loop_
_entity.id
_entity.type
_entity.pdbx_description
1 polymer ?
#
loop_
_entity_poly.entity_id
_entity_poly.type
_entity_poly.pdbx_seq_one_letter_code
_entity_poly.pdbx_strand_id
1 'polypeptide(L)'
;HRTKSSPIKGYFMRKLVVGLVLLLIIIFVVLINSYNKIQKNDELVTAAASELLNQYQRRLDLIPNLVNTVKGYSNYESQVLQDVVKARASVGQINVNTRLFENSTLATSYQKAQDDLGKSLSRLLAISERYPDLKANTLYQDLMVQLEGAENRISVARGRYIEAVRHYNTQIRQFPYNFIAIVMGYDKKVNFTVESEQEIKVTPVVDFAS
;
A
#
# COMPACT_ATOMS: atom_id res chain seq x y z
N HIS A 1 41.61 -1.67 64.95
CA HIS A 1 41.63 -0.67 63.87
C HIS A 1 40.29 -0.67 63.16
N ARG A 2 39.41 0.21 63.60
CA ARG A 2 38.13 0.52 62.84
C ARG A 2 38.51 1.59 61.81
N THR A 3 38.56 1.23 60.56
CA THR A 3 38.72 2.18 59.46
C THR A 3 37.42 2.99 59.35
N LYS A 4 37.43 4.22 59.80
CA LYS A 4 36.39 5.23 59.59
C LYS A 4 36.31 5.51 58.08
N SER A 5 35.35 4.94 57.36
CA SER A 5 35.01 5.32 55.97
C SER A 5 34.55 6.79 55.98
N SER A 6 35.28 7.64 55.27
CA SER A 6 35.03 9.10 55.20
C SER A 6 33.58 9.35 54.67
N PRO A 7 32.77 10.24 55.33
CA PRO A 7 31.39 10.51 54.99
C PRO A 7 31.24 11.10 53.57
N ILE A 8 32.29 11.64 52.99
CA ILE A 8 32.35 12.24 51.64
C ILE A 8 32.17 11.18 50.55
N LYS A 9 32.70 9.94 50.70
CA LYS A 9 32.56 8.86 49.75
C LYS A 9 31.10 8.37 49.67
N GLY A 10 30.39 8.30 50.79
CA GLY A 10 28.97 7.90 50.82
C GLY A 10 28.03 8.88 50.13
N TYR A 11 28.25 10.17 50.27
CA TYR A 11 27.45 11.23 49.64
C TYR A 11 27.65 11.25 48.10
N PHE A 12 28.89 11.11 47.66
CA PHE A 12 29.21 11.04 46.23
C PHE A 12 28.59 9.80 45.56
N MET A 13 28.68 8.62 46.18
CA MET A 13 28.05 7.40 45.69
C MET A 13 26.51 7.52 45.59
N ARG A 14 25.85 8.15 46.57
CA ARG A 14 24.40 8.37 46.56
C ARG A 14 23.99 9.26 45.39
N LYS A 15 24.72 10.35 45.10
CA LYS A 15 24.45 11.21 43.93
C LYS A 15 24.66 10.49 42.59
N LEU A 16 25.69 9.65 42.50
CA LEU A 16 25.97 8.86 41.31
C LEU A 16 24.88 7.80 41.07
N VAL A 17 24.40 7.14 42.12
CA VAL A 17 23.27 6.18 42.04
C VAL A 17 21.99 6.88 41.62
N VAL A 18 21.66 8.05 42.22
CA VAL A 18 20.49 8.85 41.82
C VAL A 18 20.59 9.28 40.36
N GLY A 19 21.78 9.74 39.90
CA GLY A 19 22.02 10.10 38.51
C GLY A 19 21.82 8.91 37.57
N LEU A 20 22.33 7.71 37.94
CA LEU A 20 22.15 6.48 37.16
C LEU A 20 20.67 6.08 37.07
N VAL A 21 19.92 6.15 38.17
CA VAL A 21 18.49 5.82 38.21
C VAL A 21 17.70 6.80 37.31
N LEU A 22 17.99 8.08 37.39
CA LEU A 22 17.34 9.08 36.51
C LEU A 22 17.66 8.81 35.02
N LEU A 23 18.91 8.48 34.68
CA LEU A 23 19.29 8.12 33.31
C LEU A 23 18.52 6.88 32.81
N LEU A 24 18.40 5.84 33.62
CA LEU A 24 17.63 4.64 33.28
C LEU A 24 16.15 4.95 33.08
N ILE A 25 15.55 5.83 33.88
CA ILE A 25 14.16 6.26 33.70
C ILE A 25 14.01 7.00 32.38
N ILE A 26 14.90 7.91 32.03
CA ILE A 26 14.86 8.65 30.76
C ILE A 26 14.95 7.66 29.57
N ILE A 27 15.90 6.71 29.61
CA ILE A 27 16.06 5.69 28.57
C ILE A 27 14.77 4.89 28.45
N PHE A 28 14.17 4.45 29.55
CA PHE A 28 12.93 3.67 29.57
C PHE A 28 11.76 4.43 28.94
N VAL A 29 11.61 5.72 29.26
CA VAL A 29 10.57 6.58 28.67
C VAL A 29 10.79 6.73 27.14
N VAL A 30 12.03 6.92 26.71
CA VAL A 30 12.37 7.01 25.28
C VAL A 30 12.02 5.71 24.54
N LEU A 31 12.33 4.55 25.14
CA LEU A 31 12.01 3.23 24.56
C LEU A 31 10.49 3.03 24.41
N ILE A 32 9.71 3.34 25.45
CA ILE A 32 8.24 3.23 25.40
C ILE A 32 7.66 4.13 24.30
N ASN A 33 8.07 5.40 24.28
CA ASN A 33 7.56 6.34 23.29
C ASN A 33 7.93 5.89 21.85
N SER A 34 9.13 5.36 21.68
CA SER A 34 9.58 4.86 20.38
C SER A 34 8.81 3.61 19.95
N TYR A 35 8.55 2.69 20.87
CA TYR A 35 7.71 1.51 20.62
C TYR A 35 6.29 1.92 20.18
N ASN A 36 5.65 2.79 20.96
CA ASN A 36 4.29 3.27 20.67
C ASN A 36 4.19 3.97 19.30
N LYS A 37 5.25 4.68 18.90
CA LYS A 37 5.30 5.37 17.62
C LYS A 37 5.46 4.39 16.44
N ILE A 38 6.24 3.30 16.60
CA ILE A 38 6.32 2.23 15.60
C ILE A 38 4.95 1.57 15.45
N GLN A 39 4.29 1.20 16.55
CA GLN A 39 2.95 0.59 16.54
C GLN A 39 1.93 1.47 15.82
N LYS A 40 1.94 2.77 16.11
CA LYS A 40 1.04 3.71 15.44
C LYS A 40 1.26 3.75 13.92
N ASN A 41 2.50 3.73 13.47
CA ASN A 41 2.79 3.76 12.03
C ASN A 41 2.52 2.40 11.37
N ASP A 42 2.69 1.28 12.07
CA ASP A 42 2.29 -0.04 11.59
C ASP A 42 0.77 -0.12 11.36
N GLU A 43 -0.01 0.40 12.30
CA GLU A 43 -1.47 0.49 12.18
C GLU A 43 -1.89 1.40 11.01
N LEU A 44 -1.20 2.51 10.78
CA LEU A 44 -1.47 3.38 9.62
C LEU A 44 -1.21 2.66 8.29
N VAL A 45 -0.18 1.80 8.21
CA VAL A 45 0.05 0.97 7.02
C VAL A 45 -1.10 -0.02 6.82
N THR A 46 -1.53 -0.69 7.89
CA THR A 46 -2.64 -1.65 7.86
C THR A 46 -3.96 -0.98 7.44
N ALA A 47 -4.25 0.19 7.99
CA ALA A 47 -5.44 0.97 7.62
C ALA A 47 -5.41 1.41 6.14
N ALA A 48 -4.26 1.91 5.67
CA ALA A 48 -4.10 2.30 4.27
C ALA A 48 -4.19 1.11 3.30
N ALA A 49 -3.65 -0.06 3.69
CA ALA A 49 -3.79 -1.29 2.95
C ALA A 49 -5.25 -1.74 2.83
N SER A 50 -5.98 -1.70 3.94
CA SER A 50 -7.40 -2.05 3.99
C SER A 50 -8.25 -1.13 3.12
N GLU A 51 -7.98 0.18 3.14
CA GLU A 51 -8.67 1.16 2.29
C GLU A 51 -8.41 0.85 0.81
N LEU A 52 -7.17 0.58 0.42
CA LEU A 52 -6.83 0.23 -0.96
C LEU A 52 -7.53 -1.05 -1.41
N LEU A 53 -7.56 -2.10 -0.57
CA LEU A 53 -8.25 -3.35 -0.86
C LEU A 53 -9.76 -3.14 -1.03
N ASN A 54 -10.38 -2.30 -0.20
CA ASN A 54 -11.79 -1.96 -0.32
C ASN A 54 -12.11 -1.27 -1.66
N GLN A 55 -11.23 -0.37 -2.15
CA GLN A 55 -11.43 0.28 -3.44
C GLN A 55 -11.25 -0.72 -4.61
N TYR A 56 -10.30 -1.64 -4.53
CA TYR A 56 -10.16 -2.72 -5.50
C TYR A 56 -11.38 -3.64 -5.51
N GLN A 57 -11.91 -4.02 -4.34
CA GLN A 57 -13.12 -4.84 -4.24
C GLN A 57 -14.31 -4.14 -4.89
N ARG A 58 -14.51 -2.85 -4.60
CA ARG A 58 -15.58 -2.04 -5.20
C ARG A 58 -15.51 -2.05 -6.74
N ARG A 59 -14.31 -1.94 -7.31
CA ARG A 59 -14.14 -2.06 -8.77
C ARG A 59 -14.55 -3.43 -9.28
N LEU A 60 -14.12 -4.51 -8.60
CA LEU A 60 -14.48 -5.88 -8.97
C LEU A 60 -15.99 -6.13 -8.95
N ASP A 61 -16.71 -5.51 -8.03
CA ASP A 61 -18.16 -5.66 -7.87
C ASP A 61 -18.97 -4.98 -8.98
N LEU A 62 -18.40 -3.97 -9.65
CA LEU A 62 -19.03 -3.29 -10.78
C LEU A 62 -18.94 -4.10 -12.09
N ILE A 63 -17.93 -4.95 -12.24
CA ILE A 63 -17.61 -5.64 -13.50
C ILE A 63 -18.73 -6.55 -14.00
N PRO A 64 -19.41 -7.40 -13.19
CA PRO A 64 -20.48 -8.25 -13.66
C PRO A 64 -21.63 -7.47 -14.32
N ASN A 65 -22.01 -6.35 -13.70
CA ASN A 65 -23.06 -5.48 -14.24
C ASN A 65 -22.63 -4.83 -15.55
N LEU A 66 -21.38 -4.35 -15.64
CA LEU A 66 -20.82 -3.81 -16.87
C LEU A 66 -20.82 -4.85 -18.00
N VAL A 67 -20.30 -6.05 -17.74
CA VAL A 67 -20.25 -7.15 -18.72
C VAL A 67 -21.65 -7.53 -19.19
N ASN A 68 -22.63 -7.62 -18.29
CA ASN A 68 -24.03 -7.94 -18.64
C ASN A 68 -24.67 -6.84 -19.50
N THR A 69 -24.41 -5.58 -19.17
CA THR A 69 -24.93 -4.44 -19.94
C THR A 69 -24.36 -4.42 -21.36
N VAL A 70 -23.04 -4.60 -21.49
CA VAL A 70 -22.35 -4.59 -22.78
C VAL A 70 -22.75 -5.80 -23.65
N LYS A 71 -22.93 -6.98 -23.06
CA LYS A 71 -23.38 -8.19 -23.79
C LYS A 71 -24.67 -7.97 -24.59
N GLY A 72 -25.57 -7.13 -24.10
CA GLY A 72 -26.84 -6.84 -24.79
C GLY A 72 -26.65 -6.06 -26.09
N TYR A 73 -25.51 -5.42 -26.31
CA TYR A 73 -25.25 -4.52 -27.44
C TYR A 73 -24.15 -5.01 -28.40
N SER A 74 -23.30 -5.94 -27.99
CA SER A 74 -22.15 -6.34 -28.78
C SER A 74 -22.16 -7.83 -29.15
N ASN A 75 -22.66 -8.14 -30.34
CA ASN A 75 -22.50 -9.49 -30.89
C ASN A 75 -21.08 -9.80 -31.40
N TYR A 76 -20.20 -8.79 -31.49
CA TYR A 76 -18.91 -8.89 -32.18
C TYR A 76 -17.66 -8.85 -31.29
N GLU A 77 -17.78 -8.41 -30.04
CA GLU A 77 -16.61 -8.17 -29.17
C GLU A 77 -16.54 -9.19 -28.01
N SER A 78 -16.93 -10.44 -28.30
CA SER A 78 -16.94 -11.50 -27.29
C SER A 78 -15.55 -11.73 -26.65
N GLN A 79 -14.47 -11.54 -27.43
CA GLN A 79 -13.10 -11.70 -26.92
C GLN A 79 -12.76 -10.67 -25.84
N VAL A 80 -13.10 -9.38 -26.04
CA VAL A 80 -12.79 -8.33 -25.08
C VAL A 80 -13.58 -8.50 -23.79
N LEU A 81 -14.85 -8.91 -23.88
CA LEU A 81 -15.63 -9.28 -22.70
C LEU A 81 -15.04 -10.47 -21.96
N GLN A 82 -14.58 -11.50 -22.69
CA GLN A 82 -13.90 -12.64 -22.09
C GLN A 82 -12.60 -12.24 -21.40
N ASP A 83 -11.83 -11.33 -21.99
CA ASP A 83 -10.58 -10.84 -21.39
C ASP A 83 -10.85 -10.13 -20.06
N VAL A 84 -11.91 -9.31 -19.96
CA VAL A 84 -12.34 -8.68 -18.72
C VAL A 84 -12.76 -9.71 -17.67
N VAL A 85 -13.56 -10.70 -18.07
CA VAL A 85 -14.02 -11.79 -17.17
C VAL A 85 -12.84 -12.62 -16.66
N LYS A 86 -11.90 -12.99 -17.54
CA LYS A 86 -10.67 -13.72 -17.17
C LYS A 86 -9.80 -12.90 -16.21
N ALA A 87 -9.57 -11.61 -16.51
CA ALA A 87 -8.77 -10.74 -15.65
C ALA A 87 -9.41 -10.59 -14.26
N ARG A 88 -10.74 -10.43 -14.20
CA ARG A 88 -11.48 -10.43 -12.94
C ARG A 88 -11.31 -11.74 -12.16
N ALA A 89 -11.42 -12.89 -12.83
CA ALA A 89 -11.23 -14.19 -12.20
C ALA A 89 -9.82 -14.37 -11.66
N SER A 90 -8.78 -13.89 -12.38
CA SER A 90 -7.39 -13.95 -11.94
C SER A 90 -7.16 -13.16 -10.65
N VAL A 91 -7.78 -11.99 -10.50
CA VAL A 91 -7.75 -11.24 -9.23
C VAL A 91 -8.44 -12.03 -8.12
N GLY A 92 -9.61 -12.61 -8.39
CA GLY A 92 -10.39 -13.35 -7.41
C GLY A 92 -9.74 -14.66 -6.91
N GLN A 93 -8.78 -15.22 -7.67
CA GLN A 93 -8.03 -16.40 -7.25
C GLN A 93 -6.96 -16.10 -6.20
N ILE A 94 -6.53 -14.85 -6.07
CA ILE A 94 -5.54 -14.46 -5.08
C ILE A 94 -6.24 -14.24 -3.74
N ASN A 95 -5.83 -15.01 -2.73
CA ASN A 95 -6.40 -14.88 -1.38
C ASN A 95 -5.99 -13.54 -0.76
N VAL A 96 -6.95 -12.62 -0.72
CA VAL A 96 -6.75 -11.27 -0.21
C VAL A 96 -7.06 -11.26 1.29
N ASN A 97 -5.99 -11.17 2.10
CA ASN A 97 -6.08 -10.91 3.52
C ASN A 97 -5.14 -9.75 3.88
N THR A 98 -5.20 -9.28 5.12
CA THR A 98 -4.35 -8.18 5.61
C THR A 98 -2.85 -8.48 5.51
N ARG A 99 -2.47 -9.77 5.40
CA ARG A 99 -1.07 -10.21 5.23
C ARG A 99 -0.60 -10.22 3.78
N LEU A 100 -1.48 -9.91 2.83
CA LEU A 100 -1.12 -9.85 1.41
C LEU A 100 0.13 -8.98 1.19
N PHE A 101 0.19 -7.84 1.85
CA PHE A 101 1.28 -6.88 1.73
C PHE A 101 2.51 -7.18 2.61
N GLU A 102 2.49 -8.26 3.38
CA GLU A 102 3.66 -8.77 4.11
C GLU A 102 4.50 -9.70 3.22
N ASN A 103 3.88 -10.30 2.19
CA ASN A 103 4.54 -11.17 1.24
C ASN A 103 4.76 -10.46 -0.10
N SER A 104 6.02 -10.17 -0.45
CA SER A 104 6.37 -9.44 -1.67
C SER A 104 5.89 -10.13 -2.96
N THR A 105 5.95 -11.45 -3.02
CA THR A 105 5.52 -12.22 -4.20
C THR A 105 4.00 -12.13 -4.38
N LEU A 106 3.23 -12.30 -3.30
CA LEU A 106 1.77 -12.18 -3.35
C LEU A 106 1.32 -10.75 -3.66
N ALA A 107 1.95 -9.75 -3.05
CA ALA A 107 1.66 -8.34 -3.31
C ALA A 107 1.92 -7.98 -4.78
N THR A 108 3.06 -8.40 -5.34
CA THR A 108 3.41 -8.17 -6.76
C THR A 108 2.43 -8.88 -7.69
N SER A 109 2.09 -10.13 -7.41
CA SER A 109 1.13 -10.91 -8.21
C SER A 109 -0.26 -10.27 -8.19
N TYR A 110 -0.70 -9.79 -7.03
CA TYR A 110 -1.98 -9.10 -6.89
C TYR A 110 -1.99 -7.77 -7.63
N GLN A 111 -0.93 -6.97 -7.49
CA GLN A 111 -0.77 -5.72 -8.23
C GLN A 111 -0.86 -5.95 -9.73
N LYS A 112 -0.10 -6.92 -10.26
CA LYS A 112 -0.12 -7.28 -11.68
C LYS A 112 -1.52 -7.68 -12.14
N ALA A 113 -2.22 -8.54 -11.39
CA ALA A 113 -3.58 -8.93 -11.74
C ALA A 113 -4.55 -7.74 -11.76
N GLN A 114 -4.40 -6.79 -10.84
CA GLN A 114 -5.19 -5.55 -10.80
C GLN A 114 -4.87 -4.61 -11.98
N ASP A 115 -3.61 -4.52 -12.38
CA ASP A 115 -3.17 -3.70 -13.53
C ASP A 115 -3.63 -4.32 -14.85
N ASP A 116 -3.58 -5.66 -15.00
CA ASP A 116 -4.10 -6.38 -16.16
C ASP A 116 -5.63 -6.22 -16.30
N LEU A 117 -6.35 -6.22 -15.18
CA LEU A 117 -7.77 -5.91 -15.15
C LEU A 117 -8.04 -4.46 -15.60
N GLY A 118 -7.26 -3.50 -15.13
CA GLY A 118 -7.35 -2.10 -15.55
C GLY A 118 -7.15 -1.95 -17.06
N LYS A 119 -6.13 -2.61 -17.63
CA LYS A 119 -5.87 -2.64 -19.08
C LYS A 119 -7.03 -3.25 -19.87
N SER A 120 -7.61 -4.35 -19.38
CA SER A 120 -8.76 -5.01 -20.02
C SER A 120 -10.01 -4.12 -20.01
N LEU A 121 -10.27 -3.44 -18.89
CA LEU A 121 -11.36 -2.46 -18.79
C LEU A 121 -11.13 -1.28 -19.73
N SER A 122 -9.95 -0.70 -19.78
CA SER A 122 -9.61 0.40 -20.69
C SER A 122 -9.83 0.01 -22.16
N ARG A 123 -9.50 -1.23 -22.54
CA ARG A 123 -9.74 -1.76 -23.88
C ARG A 123 -11.26 -1.88 -24.16
N LEU A 124 -12.03 -2.38 -23.20
CA LEU A 124 -13.48 -2.46 -23.33
C LEU A 124 -14.10 -1.08 -23.54
N LEU A 125 -13.62 -0.08 -22.81
CA LEU A 125 -14.07 1.31 -22.94
C LEU A 125 -13.77 1.90 -24.33
N ALA A 126 -12.54 1.70 -24.81
CA ALA A 126 -12.13 2.18 -26.15
C ALA A 126 -13.00 1.58 -27.27
N ILE A 127 -13.43 0.33 -27.09
CA ILE A 127 -14.31 -0.35 -28.06
C ILE A 127 -15.72 0.19 -28.00
N SER A 128 -16.24 0.45 -26.79
CA SER A 128 -17.62 0.97 -26.60
C SER A 128 -17.86 2.31 -27.31
N GLU A 129 -16.80 3.08 -27.58
CA GLU A 129 -16.88 4.32 -28.37
C GLU A 129 -17.46 4.10 -29.78
N ARG A 130 -17.34 2.88 -30.31
CA ARG A 130 -17.87 2.49 -31.64
C ARG A 130 -19.34 2.09 -31.63
N TYR A 131 -19.97 2.05 -30.45
CA TYR A 131 -21.38 1.63 -30.26
C TYR A 131 -22.21 2.76 -29.67
N PRO A 132 -22.81 3.66 -30.52
CA PRO A 132 -23.56 4.80 -30.05
C PRO A 132 -24.76 4.42 -29.16
N ASP A 133 -25.45 3.33 -29.48
CA ASP A 133 -26.59 2.85 -28.72
C ASP A 133 -26.20 2.39 -27.31
N LEU A 134 -25.02 1.76 -27.14
CA LEU A 134 -24.49 1.43 -25.85
C LEU A 134 -24.15 2.69 -25.05
N LYS A 135 -23.52 3.67 -25.69
CA LYS A 135 -23.18 4.96 -25.05
C LYS A 135 -24.39 5.73 -24.59
N ALA A 136 -25.53 5.62 -25.32
CA ALA A 136 -26.80 6.24 -24.96
C ALA A 136 -27.54 5.50 -23.82
N ASN A 137 -27.10 4.28 -23.45
CA ASN A 137 -27.72 3.52 -22.38
C ASN A 137 -27.37 4.13 -21.01
N THR A 138 -28.37 4.52 -20.23
CA THR A 138 -28.20 5.17 -18.92
C THR A 138 -27.48 4.29 -17.92
N LEU A 139 -27.79 2.98 -17.86
CA LEU A 139 -27.12 2.05 -16.97
C LEU A 139 -25.63 1.93 -17.29
N TYR A 140 -25.28 1.91 -18.58
CA TYR A 140 -23.89 1.92 -19.01
C TYR A 140 -23.17 3.19 -18.55
N GLN A 141 -23.79 4.36 -18.78
CA GLN A 141 -23.22 5.65 -18.34
C GLN A 141 -23.00 5.69 -16.82
N ASP A 142 -23.97 5.25 -16.02
CA ASP A 142 -23.87 5.20 -14.58
C ASP A 142 -22.75 4.27 -14.11
N LEU A 143 -22.60 3.10 -14.74
CA LEU A 143 -21.51 2.17 -14.45
C LEU A 143 -20.14 2.76 -14.81
N MET A 144 -20.08 3.52 -15.89
CA MET A 144 -18.85 4.21 -16.30
C MET A 144 -18.42 5.27 -15.29
N VAL A 145 -19.35 6.12 -14.85
CA VAL A 145 -19.08 7.13 -13.81
C VAL A 145 -18.61 6.45 -12.50
N GLN A 146 -19.23 5.32 -12.14
CA GLN A 146 -18.83 4.56 -10.94
C GLN A 146 -17.44 3.94 -11.09
N LEU A 147 -17.08 3.40 -12.26
CA LEU A 147 -15.77 2.83 -12.55
C LEU A 147 -14.67 3.90 -12.55
N GLU A 148 -14.89 5.02 -13.23
CA GLU A 148 -13.99 6.16 -13.22
C GLU A 148 -13.76 6.67 -11.78
N GLY A 149 -14.84 6.81 -11.04
CA GLY A 149 -14.77 7.15 -9.62
C GLY A 149 -14.02 6.12 -8.78
N ALA A 150 -14.13 4.83 -9.09
CA ALA A 150 -13.37 3.77 -8.42
C ALA A 150 -11.86 3.84 -8.76
N GLU A 151 -11.50 4.04 -10.03
CA GLU A 151 -10.11 4.21 -10.46
C GLU A 151 -9.44 5.40 -9.79
N ASN A 152 -10.14 6.53 -9.71
CA ASN A 152 -9.61 7.71 -9.02
C ASN A 152 -9.38 7.43 -7.52
N ARG A 153 -10.34 6.78 -6.86
CA ARG A 153 -10.17 6.39 -5.44
C ARG A 153 -9.06 5.35 -5.25
N ILE A 154 -8.89 4.38 -6.15
CA ILE A 154 -7.76 3.43 -6.14
C ILE A 154 -6.44 4.19 -6.23
N SER A 155 -6.32 5.14 -7.15
CA SER A 155 -5.10 5.95 -7.30
C SER A 155 -4.76 6.70 -6.01
N VAL A 156 -5.73 7.35 -5.39
CA VAL A 156 -5.56 8.07 -4.10
C VAL A 156 -5.21 7.11 -2.96
N ALA A 157 -5.91 5.98 -2.84
CA ALA A 157 -5.67 5.00 -1.79
C ALA A 157 -4.29 4.34 -1.95
N ARG A 158 -3.86 4.05 -3.20
CA ARG A 158 -2.52 3.55 -3.52
C ARG A 158 -1.45 4.56 -3.08
N GLY A 159 -1.62 5.83 -3.37
CA GLY A 159 -0.70 6.89 -2.94
C GLY A 159 -0.59 6.97 -1.41
N ARG A 160 -1.71 6.86 -0.68
CA ARG A 160 -1.72 6.84 0.80
C ARG A 160 -0.99 5.61 1.35
N TYR A 161 -1.20 4.44 0.74
CA TYR A 161 -0.51 3.21 1.14
C TYR A 161 1.01 3.35 0.94
N ILE A 162 1.46 3.80 -0.24
CA ILE A 162 2.87 4.01 -0.55
C ILE A 162 3.52 4.95 0.48
N GLU A 163 2.84 6.04 0.82
CA GLU A 163 3.32 7.03 1.79
C GLU A 163 3.41 6.45 3.21
N ALA A 164 2.38 5.71 3.66
CA ALA A 164 2.37 5.05 4.96
C ALA A 164 3.51 4.04 5.08
N VAL A 165 3.72 3.19 4.06
CA VAL A 165 4.84 2.23 4.01
C VAL A 165 6.19 2.94 4.02
N ARG A 166 6.35 4.02 3.26
CA ARG A 166 7.57 4.83 3.23
C ARG A 166 7.89 5.39 4.62
N HIS A 167 6.90 5.95 5.30
CA HIS A 167 7.06 6.48 6.66
C HIS A 167 7.46 5.40 7.65
N TYR A 168 6.75 4.27 7.66
CA TYR A 168 7.06 3.14 8.52
C TYR A 168 8.47 2.60 8.25
N ASN A 169 8.81 2.29 7.01
CA ASN A 169 10.10 1.74 6.62
C ASN A 169 11.27 2.70 6.93
N THR A 170 11.05 4.00 6.82
CA THR A 170 12.04 5.01 7.19
C THR A 170 12.24 5.04 8.71
N GLN A 171 11.14 5.04 9.46
CA GLN A 171 11.17 5.13 10.90
C GLN A 171 11.90 3.95 11.55
N ILE A 172 11.59 2.69 11.16
CA ILE A 172 12.25 1.50 11.75
C ILE A 172 13.77 1.43 11.47
N ARG A 173 14.28 2.30 10.60
CA ARG A 173 15.72 2.42 10.27
C ARG A 173 16.41 3.55 11.01
N GLN A 174 15.66 4.46 11.63
CA GLN A 174 16.21 5.60 12.37
C GLN A 174 16.49 5.24 13.83
N PHE A 175 17.52 5.83 14.42
CA PHE A 175 17.76 5.76 15.85
C PHE A 175 16.74 6.63 16.61
N PRO A 176 16.19 6.19 17.75
CA PRO A 176 16.43 4.92 18.46
C PRO A 176 15.51 3.76 18.01
N TYR A 177 14.61 3.97 17.04
CA TYR A 177 13.60 3.01 16.59
C TYR A 177 14.21 1.72 16.02
N ASN A 178 15.35 1.84 15.33
CA ASN A 178 16.04 0.69 14.72
C ASN A 178 16.43 -0.38 15.76
N PHE A 179 16.82 0.03 16.96
CA PHE A 179 17.12 -0.90 18.04
C PHE A 179 15.87 -1.67 18.46
N ILE A 180 14.75 -0.98 18.64
CA ILE A 180 13.45 -1.60 19.01
C ILE A 180 12.97 -2.51 17.89
N ALA A 181 13.10 -2.08 16.64
CA ALA A 181 12.70 -2.87 15.48
C ALA A 181 13.43 -4.22 15.43
N ILE A 182 14.74 -4.24 15.68
CA ILE A 182 15.53 -5.48 15.72
C ILE A 182 15.08 -6.37 16.87
N VAL A 183 14.93 -5.82 18.08
CA VAL A 183 14.56 -6.60 19.28
C VAL A 183 13.15 -7.19 19.18
N MET A 184 12.22 -6.44 18.57
CA MET A 184 10.81 -6.83 18.44
C MET A 184 10.49 -7.54 17.12
N GLY A 185 11.45 -7.68 16.21
CA GLY A 185 11.25 -8.36 14.93
C GLY A 185 10.38 -7.59 13.94
N TYR A 186 10.47 -6.25 13.93
CA TYR A 186 9.77 -5.43 12.93
C TYR A 186 10.54 -5.39 11.62
N ASP A 187 9.94 -5.97 10.58
CA ASP A 187 10.49 -6.00 9.24
C ASP A 187 9.95 -4.87 8.36
N LYS A 188 10.65 -4.62 7.25
CA LYS A 188 10.19 -3.68 6.24
C LYS A 188 8.92 -4.19 5.57
N LYS A 189 7.94 -3.32 5.45
CA LYS A 189 6.73 -3.58 4.66
C LYS A 189 7.02 -3.43 3.16
N VAL A 190 6.32 -4.22 2.35
CA VAL A 190 6.41 -4.19 0.89
C VAL A 190 5.77 -2.91 0.36
N ASN A 191 6.49 -2.19 -0.48
CA ASN A 191 5.93 -1.03 -1.18
C ASN A 191 5.53 -1.39 -2.61
N PHE A 192 4.55 -0.71 -3.17
CA PHE A 192 4.24 -0.83 -4.59
C PHE A 192 5.35 -0.15 -5.40
N THR A 193 5.94 -0.92 -6.30
CA THR A 193 6.88 -0.40 -7.30
C THR A 193 6.07 -0.07 -8.55
N VAL A 194 6.29 1.09 -9.13
CA VAL A 194 5.71 1.42 -10.44
C VAL A 194 6.52 0.62 -11.47
N GLU A 195 5.89 -0.30 -12.20
CA GLU A 195 6.57 -1.07 -13.27
C GLU A 195 7.25 -0.16 -14.30
N SER A 196 6.77 1.08 -14.43
CA SER A 196 7.34 2.10 -15.31
C SER A 196 8.65 2.74 -14.83
N GLU A 197 9.19 2.42 -13.65
CA GLU A 197 10.53 2.95 -13.28
C GLU A 197 11.64 2.52 -14.25
N GLN A 198 11.50 1.35 -14.86
CA GLN A 198 12.45 0.90 -15.88
C GLN A 198 12.22 1.59 -17.24
N GLU A 199 10.96 1.90 -17.59
CA GLU A 199 10.61 2.63 -18.80
C GLU A 199 10.89 4.14 -18.70
N ILE A 200 10.70 4.73 -17.50
CA ILE A 200 10.99 6.15 -17.24
C ILE A 200 12.51 6.42 -17.27
N LYS A 201 13.35 5.43 -17.01
CA LYS A 201 14.82 5.56 -17.11
C LYS A 201 15.34 5.63 -18.54
N VAL A 202 14.52 5.26 -19.52
CA VAL A 202 14.86 5.45 -20.95
C VAL A 202 14.34 6.83 -21.36
N THR A 203 15.18 7.85 -21.22
CA THR A 203 14.90 9.17 -21.77
C THR A 203 14.71 9.01 -23.28
N PRO A 204 13.55 9.39 -23.87
CA PRO A 204 13.40 9.36 -25.31
C PRO A 204 14.47 10.29 -25.91
N VAL A 205 15.36 9.71 -26.72
CA VAL A 205 16.31 10.48 -27.51
C VAL A 205 15.50 11.18 -28.59
N VAL A 206 15.25 12.47 -28.39
CA VAL A 206 14.66 13.31 -29.44
C VAL A 206 15.80 13.65 -30.41
N ASP A 207 15.81 12.98 -31.55
CA ASP A 207 16.73 13.30 -32.65
C ASP A 207 16.19 14.51 -33.40
N PHE A 208 16.85 15.64 -33.26
CA PHE A 208 16.54 16.90 -34.00
C PHE A 208 17.29 17.02 -35.34
N ALA A 209 17.90 15.93 -35.83
CA ALA A 209 18.60 15.94 -37.10
C ALA A 209 17.66 15.60 -38.26
N SER A 210 16.98 16.61 -38.80
CA SER A 210 16.50 16.63 -40.20
C SER A 210 16.22 18.06 -40.62
#